data_f11a2e6bbdb818950f9f2f80c9bd227a
#
_entry.id   f11a2e6bbdb818950f9f2f80c9bd227a
#
_cell.length_a   1.000
_cell.length_b   1.000
_cell.length_c   1.000
_cell.angle_alpha   90.00
_cell.angle_beta   90.00
_cell.angle_gamma   90.00
#
_symmetry.space_group_name_H-M   'P 1'
#
loop_
_entity.id
_entity.type
_entity.pdbx_description
1 polymer ?
#
loop_
_entity_poly.entity_id
_entity_poly.type
_entity_poly.pdbx_seq_one_letter_code
_entity_poly.pdbx_strand_id
1 'polypeptide(L)'
;MGKYHSNSRNRAPIVRNQIPAAVRGIGCITMAIIPVLSYGIGVYWIENGLPGTQYIPPNLLGAPNIPSYFFSSPAFSGIANFLAKQNNLSANLIFAVAIAMLIGGFMAIVYGYIYSLFGPSRYGPTDVPPPRVKTKKYTR
;
A
#
# COMPACT_ATOMS: atom_id res chain seq x y z
N MET A 1 43.79 6.22 38.59
CA MET A 1 42.61 5.37 38.74
C MET A 1 41.36 6.16 38.30
N GLY A 2 40.85 5.88 37.10
CA GLY A 2 39.77 6.65 36.55
C GLY A 2 38.43 6.34 37.22
N LYS A 3 37.82 7.36 37.83
CA LYS A 3 36.50 7.29 38.49
C LYS A 3 35.30 7.16 37.56
N TYR A 4 35.54 7.04 36.27
CA TYR A 4 34.44 6.95 35.30
C TYR A 4 34.37 5.54 34.72
N HIS A 5 33.71 4.65 35.45
CA HIS A 5 33.22 3.39 34.86
C HIS A 5 32.09 3.77 33.89
N SER A 6 32.36 3.63 32.60
CA SER A 6 31.33 3.73 31.57
C SER A 6 30.21 2.72 31.85
N ASN A 7 29.05 3.20 32.21
CA ASN A 7 27.84 2.40 32.49
C ASN A 7 27.22 1.83 31.20
N SER A 8 28.01 1.83 30.11
CA SER A 8 27.56 1.35 28.81
C SER A 8 27.37 -0.17 28.70
N ARG A 9 27.99 -0.94 29.67
CA ARG A 9 27.90 -2.42 29.68
C ARG A 9 26.57 -2.98 30.17
N ASN A 10 25.75 -2.19 30.88
CA ASN A 10 24.50 -2.67 31.48
C ASN A 10 23.24 -2.05 30.79
N ARG A 11 23.36 -1.51 29.59
CA ARG A 11 22.17 -1.13 28.85
C ARG A 11 21.45 -2.39 28.46
N ALA A 12 20.28 -2.62 29.04
CA ALA A 12 19.37 -3.66 28.58
C ALA A 12 19.22 -3.55 27.05
N PRO A 13 19.27 -4.66 26.31
CA PRO A 13 19.12 -4.63 24.87
C PRO A 13 17.80 -3.90 24.53
N ILE A 14 17.89 -2.91 23.64
CA ILE A 14 16.70 -2.20 23.17
C ILE A 14 15.84 -3.25 22.49
N VAL A 15 14.80 -3.70 23.15
CA VAL A 15 13.79 -4.58 22.57
C VAL A 15 13.08 -3.75 21.51
N ARG A 16 13.53 -3.84 20.26
CA ARG A 16 12.78 -3.30 19.13
C ARG A 16 11.45 -4.04 19.12
N ASN A 17 10.37 -3.33 19.36
CA ASN A 17 9.01 -3.86 19.16
C ASN A 17 8.93 -4.35 17.72
N GLN A 18 9.14 -5.64 17.52
CA GLN A 18 9.01 -6.25 16.20
C GLN A 18 7.53 -6.29 15.87
N ILE A 19 7.17 -5.78 14.70
CA ILE A 19 5.82 -5.88 14.18
C ILE A 19 5.44 -7.37 14.16
N PRO A 20 4.33 -7.77 14.81
CA PRO A 20 3.92 -9.17 14.88
C PRO A 20 3.77 -9.75 13.46
N ALA A 21 4.15 -11.02 13.29
CA ALA A 21 4.10 -11.70 11.99
C ALA A 21 2.72 -11.66 11.35
N ALA A 22 1.65 -11.69 12.16
CA ALA A 22 0.27 -11.55 11.71
C ALA A 22 0.01 -10.23 10.96
N VAL A 23 0.53 -9.11 11.45
CA VAL A 23 0.34 -7.79 10.81
C VAL A 23 1.07 -7.72 9.47
N ARG A 24 2.24 -8.35 9.36
CA ARG A 24 2.96 -8.46 8.08
C ARG A 24 2.18 -9.32 7.08
N GLY A 25 1.60 -10.44 7.53
CA GLY A 25 0.78 -11.33 6.70
C GLY A 25 -0.45 -10.63 6.14
N ILE A 26 -1.17 -9.88 6.96
CA ILE A 26 -2.35 -9.11 6.54
C ILE A 26 -1.95 -8.09 5.45
N GLY A 27 -0.84 -7.40 5.60
CA GLY A 27 -0.35 -6.45 4.59
C GLY A 27 -0.07 -7.11 3.24
N CYS A 28 0.57 -8.29 3.22
CA CYS A 28 0.83 -9.04 2.00
C CYS A 28 -0.46 -9.50 1.30
N ILE A 29 -1.42 -10.02 2.07
CA ILE A 29 -2.72 -10.46 1.54
C ILE A 29 -3.48 -9.27 0.95
N THR A 30 -3.53 -8.15 1.65
CA THR A 30 -4.18 -6.93 1.18
C THR A 30 -3.56 -6.42 -0.12
N MET A 31 -2.22 -6.46 -0.23
CA MET A 31 -1.49 -6.06 -1.43
C MET A 31 -1.83 -6.93 -2.65
N ALA A 32 -2.16 -8.22 -2.44
CA ALA A 32 -2.58 -9.11 -3.52
C ALA A 32 -4.07 -8.94 -3.88
N ILE A 33 -4.93 -8.71 -2.90
CA ILE A 33 -6.38 -8.61 -3.10
C ILE A 33 -6.77 -7.30 -3.78
N ILE A 34 -6.16 -6.16 -3.41
CA ILE A 34 -6.54 -4.85 -3.94
C ILE A 34 -6.47 -4.79 -5.47
N PRO A 35 -5.40 -5.22 -6.17
CA PRO A 35 -5.35 -5.19 -7.63
C PRO A 35 -6.43 -6.05 -8.28
N VAL A 36 -6.71 -7.23 -7.72
CA VAL A 36 -7.73 -8.16 -8.25
C VAL A 36 -9.12 -7.54 -8.14
N LEU A 37 -9.47 -7.02 -6.98
CA LEU A 37 -10.75 -6.32 -6.77
C LEU A 37 -10.87 -5.08 -7.64
N SER A 38 -9.80 -4.28 -7.74
CA SER A 38 -9.80 -3.07 -8.57
C SER A 38 -10.00 -3.38 -10.04
N TYR A 39 -9.40 -4.47 -10.53
CA TYR A 39 -9.62 -4.93 -11.89
C TYR A 39 -11.07 -5.36 -12.12
N GLY A 40 -11.64 -6.17 -11.20
CA GLY A 40 -13.04 -6.59 -11.27
C GLY A 40 -14.01 -5.42 -11.28
N ILE A 41 -13.78 -4.42 -10.42
CA ILE A 41 -14.57 -3.19 -10.39
C ILE A 41 -14.39 -2.39 -11.69
N GLY A 42 -13.17 -2.30 -12.23
CA GLY A 42 -12.89 -1.62 -13.50
C GLY A 42 -13.65 -2.24 -14.68
N VAL A 43 -13.61 -3.56 -14.80
CA VAL A 43 -14.39 -4.31 -15.81
C VAL A 43 -15.87 -4.02 -15.66
N TYR A 44 -16.41 -4.20 -14.46
CA TYR A 44 -17.83 -3.93 -14.17
C TYR A 44 -18.24 -2.50 -14.54
N TRP A 45 -17.38 -1.52 -14.23
CA TRP A 45 -17.63 -0.11 -14.50
C TRP A 45 -17.74 0.18 -16.00
N ILE A 46 -16.83 -0.38 -16.79
CA ILE A 46 -16.76 -0.15 -18.23
C ILE A 46 -17.89 -0.91 -18.96
N GLU A 47 -18.16 -2.15 -18.58
CA GLU A 47 -19.20 -2.95 -19.21
C GLU A 47 -20.62 -2.41 -18.98
N ASN A 48 -20.89 -1.83 -17.82
CA ASN A 48 -22.18 -1.25 -17.49
C ASN A 48 -22.31 0.23 -17.90
N GLY A 49 -21.30 0.81 -18.56
CA GLY A 49 -21.36 2.18 -19.05
C GLY A 49 -21.60 3.22 -17.94
N LEU A 50 -21.02 3.02 -16.75
CA LEU A 50 -21.18 3.90 -15.61
C LEU A 50 -20.62 5.31 -15.89
N PRO A 51 -21.00 6.35 -15.12
CA PRO A 51 -20.56 7.72 -15.37
C PRO A 51 -19.04 7.85 -15.50
N GLY A 52 -18.58 8.56 -16.53
CA GLY A 52 -17.16 8.73 -16.84
C GLY A 52 -16.64 7.86 -17.99
N THR A 53 -17.31 6.76 -18.34
CA THR A 53 -16.90 5.90 -19.46
C THR A 53 -16.98 6.61 -20.80
N GLN A 54 -17.85 7.62 -20.93
CA GLN A 54 -18.00 8.47 -22.13
C GLN A 54 -16.74 9.29 -22.46
N TYR A 55 -15.83 9.49 -21.49
CA TYR A 55 -14.57 10.20 -21.69
C TYR A 55 -13.42 9.28 -22.09
N ILE A 56 -13.67 7.96 -22.19
CA ILE A 56 -12.63 7.01 -22.57
C ILE A 56 -12.37 7.16 -24.06
N PRO A 57 -11.13 7.41 -24.49
CA PRO A 57 -10.77 7.45 -25.90
C PRO A 57 -11.08 6.11 -26.59
N PRO A 58 -11.62 6.12 -27.81
CA PRO A 58 -11.99 4.90 -28.53
C PRO A 58 -10.79 3.97 -28.78
N ASN A 59 -9.58 4.49 -28.77
CA ASN A 59 -8.33 3.71 -28.92
C ASN A 59 -8.06 2.75 -27.76
N LEU A 60 -8.68 2.98 -26.61
CA LEU A 60 -8.54 2.13 -25.42
C LEU A 60 -9.65 1.09 -25.32
N LEU A 61 -10.70 1.26 -26.12
CA LEU A 61 -11.82 0.35 -26.19
C LEU A 61 -11.58 -0.68 -27.31
N GLY A 62 -12.03 -1.90 -27.11
CA GLY A 62 -11.89 -2.99 -28.06
C GLY A 62 -10.75 -3.95 -27.75
N ALA A 63 -10.35 -4.73 -28.75
CA ALA A 63 -9.28 -5.71 -28.59
C ALA A 63 -7.92 -5.04 -28.40
N PRO A 64 -7.10 -5.49 -27.45
CA PRO A 64 -5.79 -4.88 -27.22
C PRO A 64 -4.85 -5.12 -28.42
N ASN A 65 -4.11 -4.08 -28.79
CA ASN A 65 -3.09 -4.18 -29.83
C ASN A 65 -1.82 -4.81 -29.27
N ILE A 66 -1.70 -6.15 -29.38
CA ILE A 66 -0.56 -6.88 -28.89
C ILE A 66 0.44 -7.09 -30.04
N PRO A 67 1.70 -6.66 -29.88
CA PRO A 67 2.73 -6.84 -30.89
C PRO A 67 2.93 -8.32 -31.30
N SER A 68 3.13 -8.57 -32.59
CA SER A 68 3.21 -9.92 -33.16
C SER A 68 4.33 -10.80 -32.59
N TYR A 69 5.39 -10.20 -32.09
CA TYR A 69 6.51 -10.97 -31.49
C TYR A 69 6.10 -11.74 -30.22
N PHE A 70 5.05 -11.29 -29.50
CA PHE A 70 4.55 -12.06 -28.35
C PHE A 70 3.88 -13.36 -28.76
N PHE A 71 3.26 -13.40 -29.93
CA PHE A 71 2.65 -14.61 -30.46
C PHE A 71 3.67 -15.60 -31.03
N SER A 72 4.82 -15.09 -31.49
CA SER A 72 5.88 -15.91 -32.07
C SER A 72 6.71 -16.63 -31.01
N SER A 73 6.71 -16.20 -29.78
CA SER A 73 7.47 -16.78 -28.68
C SER A 73 6.68 -17.88 -27.97
N PRO A 74 7.20 -19.12 -27.89
CA PRO A 74 6.52 -20.23 -27.22
C PRO A 74 6.18 -19.95 -25.76
N ALA A 75 7.03 -19.18 -25.06
CA ALA A 75 6.84 -18.84 -23.66
C ALA A 75 5.69 -17.84 -23.42
N PHE A 76 5.42 -16.95 -24.38
CA PHE A 76 4.45 -15.87 -24.22
C PHE A 76 3.18 -16.04 -25.05
N SER A 77 3.15 -16.97 -26.01
CA SER A 77 2.00 -17.18 -26.91
C SER A 77 0.71 -17.49 -26.16
N GLY A 78 0.77 -18.28 -25.08
CA GLY A 78 -0.40 -18.60 -24.25
C GLY A 78 -0.98 -17.36 -23.57
N ILE A 79 -0.11 -16.53 -23.01
CA ILE A 79 -0.51 -15.26 -22.36
C ILE A 79 -1.03 -14.27 -23.38
N ALA A 80 -0.34 -14.13 -24.53
CA ALA A 80 -0.76 -13.24 -25.60
C ALA A 80 -2.15 -13.60 -26.14
N ASN A 81 -2.42 -14.89 -26.37
CA ASN A 81 -3.73 -15.36 -26.80
C ASN A 81 -4.83 -15.13 -25.76
N PHE A 82 -4.51 -15.29 -24.47
CA PHE A 82 -5.45 -15.00 -23.39
C PHE A 82 -5.78 -13.49 -23.35
N LEU A 83 -4.76 -12.62 -23.39
CA LEU A 83 -4.93 -11.18 -23.38
C LEU A 83 -5.66 -10.67 -24.62
N ALA A 84 -5.40 -11.24 -25.80
CA ALA A 84 -6.05 -10.88 -27.05
C ALA A 84 -7.57 -11.14 -27.04
N LYS A 85 -8.03 -12.11 -26.23
CA LYS A 85 -9.45 -12.42 -26.07
C LYS A 85 -10.20 -11.46 -25.14
N GLN A 86 -9.46 -10.63 -24.37
CA GLN A 86 -10.09 -9.69 -23.44
C GLN A 86 -10.49 -8.41 -24.18
N ASN A 87 -11.78 -8.11 -24.16
CA ASN A 87 -12.28 -6.84 -24.68
C ASN A 87 -11.98 -5.71 -23.67
N ASN A 88 -11.66 -4.53 -24.21
CA ASN A 88 -11.43 -3.30 -23.44
C ASN A 88 -10.29 -3.44 -22.40
N LEU A 89 -9.32 -4.34 -22.62
CA LEU A 89 -8.25 -4.61 -21.65
C LEU A 89 -7.51 -3.33 -21.24
N SER A 90 -7.19 -2.46 -22.21
CA SER A 90 -6.44 -1.22 -21.95
C SER A 90 -7.23 -0.27 -21.05
N ALA A 91 -8.52 -0.09 -21.34
CA ALA A 91 -9.41 0.72 -20.51
C ALA A 91 -9.58 0.12 -19.11
N ASN A 92 -9.83 -1.19 -19.04
CA ASN A 92 -9.99 -1.92 -17.76
C ASN A 92 -8.75 -1.77 -16.86
N LEU A 93 -7.54 -1.86 -17.44
CA LEU A 93 -6.29 -1.67 -16.68
C LEU A 93 -6.13 -0.24 -16.16
N ILE A 94 -6.43 0.77 -16.96
CA ILE A 94 -6.34 2.17 -16.52
C ILE A 94 -7.31 2.44 -15.38
N PHE A 95 -8.56 1.99 -15.51
CA PHE A 95 -9.55 2.10 -14.44
C PHE A 95 -9.14 1.30 -13.21
N ALA A 96 -8.64 0.08 -13.38
CA ALA A 96 -8.14 -0.73 -12.27
C ALA A 96 -7.03 -0.02 -11.48
N VAL A 97 -6.08 0.62 -12.17
CA VAL A 97 -5.01 1.38 -11.51
C VAL A 97 -5.58 2.57 -10.75
N ALA A 98 -6.49 3.34 -11.36
CA ALA A 98 -7.13 4.48 -10.69
C ALA A 98 -7.90 4.05 -9.44
N ILE A 99 -8.70 2.98 -9.55
CA ILE A 99 -9.46 2.42 -8.42
C ILE A 99 -8.52 1.86 -7.35
N ALA A 100 -7.44 1.18 -7.74
CA ALA A 100 -6.44 0.66 -6.81
C ALA A 100 -5.77 1.79 -6.01
N MET A 101 -5.45 2.91 -6.65
CA MET A 101 -4.93 4.10 -5.98
C MET A 101 -5.92 4.68 -4.97
N LEU A 102 -7.20 4.76 -5.34
CA LEU A 102 -8.24 5.26 -4.43
C LEU A 102 -8.43 4.33 -3.23
N ILE A 103 -8.58 3.03 -3.47
CA ILE A 103 -8.75 2.03 -2.40
C ILE A 103 -7.49 1.98 -1.52
N GLY A 104 -6.30 1.94 -2.13
CA GLY A 104 -5.04 1.91 -1.41
C GLY A 104 -4.80 3.16 -0.58
N GLY A 105 -5.10 4.34 -1.14
CA GLY A 105 -5.02 5.61 -0.43
C GLY A 105 -5.98 5.67 0.76
N PHE A 106 -7.23 5.25 0.56
CA PHE A 106 -8.21 5.16 1.66
C PHE A 106 -7.74 4.19 2.75
N MET A 107 -7.28 2.99 2.36
CA MET A 107 -6.75 2.01 3.32
C MET A 107 -5.53 2.52 4.07
N ALA A 108 -4.66 3.29 3.42
CA ALA A 108 -3.50 3.89 4.08
C ALA A 108 -3.91 4.89 5.18
N ILE A 109 -4.94 5.71 4.91
CA ILE A 109 -5.49 6.66 5.90
C ILE A 109 -6.10 5.89 7.08
N VAL A 110 -6.94 4.89 6.80
CA VAL A 110 -7.58 4.05 7.83
C VAL A 110 -6.54 3.35 8.69
N TYR A 111 -5.53 2.74 8.04
CA TYR A 111 -4.44 2.07 8.76
C TYR A 111 -3.63 3.04 9.60
N GLY A 112 -3.30 4.22 9.07
CA GLY A 112 -2.60 5.26 9.82
C GLY A 112 -3.39 5.72 11.05
N TYR A 113 -4.70 5.87 10.92
CA TYR A 113 -5.57 6.22 12.02
C TYR A 113 -5.63 5.12 13.10
N ILE A 114 -5.87 3.88 12.70
CA ILE A 114 -5.86 2.72 13.61
C ILE A 114 -4.52 2.59 14.32
N TYR A 115 -3.42 2.74 13.58
CA TYR A 115 -2.07 2.67 14.17
C TYR A 115 -1.80 3.82 15.14
N SER A 116 -2.37 5.01 14.92
CA SER A 116 -2.23 6.12 15.86
C SER A 116 -2.95 5.88 17.20
N LEU A 117 -4.05 5.09 17.17
CA LEU A 117 -4.85 4.76 18.36
C LEU A 117 -4.28 3.55 19.13
N PHE A 118 -3.89 2.50 18.41
CA PHE A 118 -3.51 1.20 18.99
C PHE A 118 -2.03 0.86 18.84
N GLY A 119 -1.27 1.71 18.15
CA GLY A 119 0.16 1.51 17.95
C GLY A 119 0.96 1.61 19.25
N PRO A 120 2.17 1.04 19.28
CA PRO A 120 3.03 1.15 20.43
C PRO A 120 3.36 2.61 20.72
N SER A 121 3.53 2.92 22.01
CA SER A 121 3.89 4.26 22.47
C SER A 121 5.12 4.80 21.70
N ARG A 122 5.06 6.06 21.30
CA ARG A 122 6.18 6.73 20.60
C ARG A 122 7.40 6.92 21.49
N TYR A 123 7.21 6.80 22.80
CA TYR A 123 8.26 6.97 23.79
C TYR A 123 8.86 5.62 24.14
N GLY A 124 10.18 5.53 24.09
CA GLY A 124 10.91 4.38 24.58
C GLY A 124 10.76 4.23 26.10
N PRO A 125 11.14 3.08 26.69
CA PRO A 125 11.03 2.86 28.13
C PRO A 125 11.84 3.86 28.98
N THR A 126 12.78 4.58 28.37
CA THR A 126 13.61 5.60 29.03
C THR A 126 13.22 7.03 28.63
N ASP A 127 12.33 7.21 27.65
CA ASP A 127 11.88 8.52 27.21
C ASP A 127 10.63 8.89 27.99
N VAL A 128 10.80 9.77 28.96
CA VAL A 128 9.67 10.37 29.65
C VAL A 128 9.06 11.45 28.76
N PRO A 129 7.74 11.44 28.51
CA PRO A 129 7.11 12.50 27.76
C PRO A 129 7.35 13.83 28.47
N PRO A 130 7.62 14.93 27.73
CA PRO A 130 7.90 16.21 28.34
C PRO A 130 6.75 16.62 29.29
N PRO A 131 7.06 17.13 30.47
CA PRO A 131 6.04 17.47 31.45
C PRO A 131 5.09 18.54 30.85
N ARG A 132 3.80 18.25 30.85
CA ARG A 132 2.77 19.17 30.34
C ARG A 132 2.54 20.40 31.25
N VAL A 133 3.31 20.52 32.35
CA VAL A 133 3.18 21.58 33.32
C VAL A 133 4.06 22.73 32.90
N LYS A 134 3.47 23.94 32.81
CA LYS A 134 4.23 25.19 32.64
C LYS A 134 5.10 25.41 33.86
N THR A 135 6.40 25.26 33.70
CA THR A 135 7.37 25.59 34.76
C THR A 135 7.32 27.09 35.01
N LYS A 136 7.19 27.50 36.28
CA LYS A 136 7.28 28.91 36.66
C LYS A 136 8.66 29.44 36.29
N LYS A 137 8.70 30.59 35.62
CA LYS A 137 9.94 31.26 35.27
C LYS A 137 10.65 31.64 36.58
N TYR A 138 11.91 31.23 36.69
CA TYR A 138 12.72 31.61 37.84
C TYR A 138 12.87 33.15 37.86
N THR A 139 12.32 33.79 38.86
CA THR A 139 12.55 35.20 39.15
C THR A 139 13.59 35.30 40.26
N ARG A 140 14.72 35.92 39.93
CA ARG A 140 15.75 36.28 40.90
C ARG A 140 15.26 37.41 41.79
#